data_68e369fb34dab01035636976d3b464fb
#
_entry.id   68e369fb34dab01035636976d3b464fb
#
_cell.length_a   1.000
_cell.length_b   1.000
_cell.length_c   1.000
_cell.angle_alpha   90.00
_cell.angle_beta   90.00
_cell.angle_gamma   90.00
#
_symmetry.space_group_name_H-M   'P 1'
#
loop_
_entity.id
_entity.type
_entity.pdbx_description
1 polymer ?
#
loop_
_entity_poly.entity_id
_entity_poly.type
_entity_poly.pdbx_seq_one_letter_code
_entity_poly.pdbx_strand_id
1 'polypeptide(L)'
;MKTISDILIPKLQERFVGRGMRVASPPSPCALFPAEHPDVGEIQIYDDGSEVTLVAGNFTHGHFSNYDDELSVDQKAEQISGEVVTFLDALFADRIVLWGSHKQGGGWCHLDHSSSAHGPEQKKYVWSGPLSKDAKLGD
;
A
#
# COMPACT_ATOMS: atom_id res chain seq x y z
N MET A 1 -20.97 -14.61 6.55
CA MET A 1 -19.89 -13.72 7.01
C MET A 1 -19.01 -13.36 5.84
N LYS A 2 -18.78 -12.07 5.62
CA LYS A 2 -17.93 -11.61 4.53
C LYS A 2 -16.46 -11.62 4.94
N THR A 3 -15.60 -12.02 4.00
CA THR A 3 -14.15 -11.86 4.19
C THR A 3 -13.76 -10.41 3.90
N ILE A 4 -12.55 -10.04 4.29
CA ILE A 4 -12.05 -8.70 3.96
C ILE A 4 -12.03 -8.51 2.45
N SER A 5 -11.59 -9.50 1.69
CA SER A 5 -11.55 -9.40 0.23
C SER A 5 -12.93 -9.24 -0.39
N ASP A 6 -13.98 -9.82 0.20
CA ASP A 6 -15.35 -9.62 -0.29
C ASP A 6 -15.78 -8.16 -0.29
N ILE A 7 -15.23 -7.37 0.64
CA ILE A 7 -15.52 -5.95 0.76
C ILE A 7 -14.49 -5.12 0.01
N LEU A 8 -13.22 -5.47 0.15
CA LEU A 8 -12.10 -4.71 -0.41
C LEU A 8 -12.06 -4.74 -1.93
N ILE A 9 -12.22 -5.91 -2.54
CA ILE A 9 -12.06 -6.05 -3.99
C ILE A 9 -13.02 -5.16 -4.77
N PRO A 10 -14.32 -5.13 -4.47
CA PRO A 10 -15.23 -4.20 -5.15
C PRO A 10 -14.84 -2.74 -5.00
N LYS A 11 -14.36 -2.35 -3.81
CA LYS A 11 -13.90 -0.96 -3.57
C LYS A 11 -12.69 -0.62 -4.44
N LEU A 12 -11.75 -1.55 -4.55
CA LEU A 12 -10.57 -1.35 -5.38
C LEU A 12 -10.92 -1.28 -6.85
N GLN A 13 -11.83 -2.15 -7.30
CA GLN A 13 -12.25 -2.17 -8.70
C GLN A 13 -12.93 -0.86 -9.10
N GLU A 14 -13.74 -0.31 -8.21
CA GLU A 14 -14.42 0.94 -8.46
C GLU A 14 -13.48 2.13 -8.41
N ARG A 15 -12.62 2.19 -7.38
CA ARG A 15 -11.76 3.34 -7.12
C ARG A 15 -10.58 3.44 -8.09
N PHE A 16 -10.01 2.31 -8.47
CA PHE A 16 -8.77 2.26 -9.24
C PHE A 16 -8.95 1.68 -10.63
N VAL A 17 -10.04 2.01 -11.27
CA VAL A 17 -10.31 1.64 -12.66
C VAL A 17 -9.16 2.15 -13.53
N GLY A 18 -8.68 1.30 -14.44
CA GLY A 18 -7.63 1.69 -15.38
C GLY A 18 -6.21 1.47 -14.90
N ARG A 19 -6.02 0.97 -13.67
CA ARG A 19 -4.67 0.70 -13.16
C ARG A 19 -4.18 -0.73 -13.40
N GLY A 20 -4.97 -1.53 -14.10
CA GLY A 20 -4.56 -2.88 -14.47
C GLY A 20 -4.59 -3.88 -13.32
N MET A 21 -5.40 -3.62 -12.30
CA MET A 21 -5.50 -4.52 -11.15
C MET A 21 -5.89 -5.93 -11.57
N ARG A 22 -5.23 -6.92 -10.98
CA ARG A 22 -5.55 -8.33 -11.14
C ARG A 22 -6.10 -8.87 -9.83
N VAL A 23 -7.08 -9.75 -9.92
CA VAL A 23 -7.70 -10.40 -8.77
C VAL A 23 -7.41 -11.90 -8.85
N ALA A 24 -7.09 -12.51 -7.71
CA ALA A 24 -6.79 -13.92 -7.66
C ALA A 24 -7.25 -14.51 -6.32
N SER A 25 -7.09 -15.83 -6.19
CA SER A 25 -7.47 -16.57 -4.98
C SER A 25 -6.23 -17.02 -4.21
N PRO A 26 -6.34 -17.22 -2.89
CA PRO A 26 -5.22 -17.75 -2.12
C PRO A 26 -4.66 -19.04 -2.71
N PRO A 27 -3.33 -19.26 -2.61
CA PRO A 27 -2.34 -18.48 -1.87
C PRO A 27 -1.81 -17.24 -2.60
N SER A 28 -2.31 -16.94 -3.77
CA SER A 28 -1.93 -15.73 -4.52
C SER A 28 -2.49 -14.48 -3.83
N PRO A 29 -1.91 -13.30 -4.07
CA PRO A 29 -2.50 -12.08 -3.58
C PRO A 29 -3.95 -11.93 -4.05
N CYS A 30 -4.83 -11.45 -3.19
CA CYS A 30 -6.22 -11.23 -3.60
C CYS A 30 -6.33 -10.10 -4.61
N ALA A 31 -5.39 -9.16 -4.60
CA ALA A 31 -5.30 -8.09 -5.59
C ALA A 31 -3.83 -7.78 -5.86
N LEU A 32 -3.54 -7.38 -7.09
CA LEU A 32 -2.20 -7.00 -7.52
C LEU A 32 -2.30 -5.82 -8.47
N PHE A 33 -1.50 -4.79 -8.21
CA PHE A 33 -1.37 -3.66 -9.12
C PHE A 33 0.01 -3.73 -9.77
N PRO A 34 0.08 -3.74 -11.11
CA PRO A 34 1.37 -3.83 -11.80
C PRO A 34 2.22 -2.59 -11.53
N ALA A 35 3.52 -2.77 -11.59
CA ALA A 35 4.47 -1.68 -11.40
C ALA A 35 4.30 -0.61 -12.47
N GLU A 36 4.30 0.64 -12.06
CA GLU A 36 4.38 1.77 -12.99
C GLU A 36 5.85 2.07 -13.31
N HIS A 37 6.73 1.80 -12.35
CA HIS A 37 8.17 1.97 -12.51
C HIS A 37 8.89 0.69 -12.07
N PRO A 38 9.81 0.14 -12.87
CA PRO A 38 10.45 -1.13 -12.55
C PRO A 38 11.28 -1.11 -11.26
N ASP A 39 11.86 0.02 -10.92
CA ASP A 39 12.64 0.13 -9.69
C ASP A 39 11.76 0.10 -8.44
N VAL A 40 10.50 0.45 -8.57
CA VAL A 40 9.55 0.43 -7.45
C VAL A 40 8.94 -0.96 -7.28
N GLY A 41 8.49 -1.57 -8.34
CA GLY A 41 7.86 -2.88 -8.31
C GLY A 41 6.34 -2.80 -8.14
N GLU A 42 5.73 -3.97 -8.09
CA GLU A 42 4.28 -4.10 -8.04
C GLU A 42 3.76 -4.03 -6.61
N ILE A 43 2.47 -3.76 -6.47
CA ILE A 43 1.77 -3.81 -5.18
C ILE A 43 1.01 -5.13 -5.11
N GLN A 44 1.23 -5.88 -4.03
CA GLN A 44 0.51 -7.12 -3.76
C GLN A 44 -0.29 -6.97 -2.48
N ILE A 45 -1.53 -7.41 -2.50
CA ILE A 45 -2.42 -7.30 -1.35
C ILE A 45 -2.91 -8.70 -0.98
N TYR A 46 -2.70 -9.09 0.27
CA TYR A 46 -3.09 -10.40 0.78
C TYR A 46 -4.18 -10.24 1.85
N ASP A 47 -5.23 -11.05 1.74
CA ASP A 47 -6.24 -11.17 2.78
C ASP A 47 -5.81 -12.31 3.70
N ASP A 48 -5.35 -11.97 4.90
CA ASP A 48 -4.87 -12.93 5.88
C ASP A 48 -5.95 -13.34 6.88
N GLY A 49 -7.21 -13.06 6.58
CA GLY A 49 -8.34 -13.41 7.43
C GLY A 49 -8.77 -12.27 8.32
N SER A 50 -7.96 -11.92 9.31
CA SER A 50 -8.26 -10.83 10.24
C SER A 50 -7.49 -9.56 9.94
N GLU A 51 -6.59 -9.59 8.97
CA GLU A 51 -5.82 -8.41 8.57
C GLU A 51 -5.49 -8.49 7.08
N VAL A 52 -5.04 -7.37 6.55
CA VAL A 52 -4.53 -7.29 5.17
C VAL A 52 -3.04 -7.02 5.24
N THR A 53 -2.26 -7.80 4.49
CA THR A 53 -0.84 -7.52 4.27
C THR A 53 -0.69 -6.91 2.89
N LEU A 54 -0.08 -5.73 2.84
CA LEU A 54 0.20 -5.04 1.58
C LEU A 54 1.70 -5.00 1.37
N VAL A 55 2.16 -5.60 0.27
CA VAL A 55 3.57 -5.57 -0.11
C VAL A 55 3.75 -4.37 -1.05
N ALA A 56 4.57 -3.43 -0.61
CA ALA A 56 4.81 -2.18 -1.35
C ALA A 56 6.08 -2.32 -2.17
N GLY A 57 5.92 -2.87 -3.37
CA GLY A 57 6.99 -2.99 -4.33
C GLY A 57 8.19 -3.75 -3.79
N ASN A 58 9.38 -3.22 -4.07
CA ASN A 58 10.64 -3.84 -3.68
C ASN A 58 11.16 -3.39 -2.31
N PHE A 59 10.36 -2.64 -1.55
CA PHE A 59 10.82 -1.93 -0.36
C PHE A 59 10.36 -2.52 0.95
N THR A 60 9.05 -2.66 1.12
CA THR A 60 8.51 -2.94 2.43
C THR A 60 7.13 -3.59 2.33
N HIS A 61 6.57 -3.92 3.47
CA HIS A 61 5.19 -4.36 3.56
C HIS A 61 4.55 -3.70 4.78
N GLY A 62 3.23 -3.66 4.79
CA GLY A 62 2.47 -3.13 5.91
C GLY A 62 1.27 -4.01 6.21
N HIS A 63 0.78 -3.90 7.42
CA HIS A 63 -0.38 -4.65 7.87
C HIS A 63 -1.50 -3.69 8.25
N PHE A 64 -2.71 -4.00 7.80
CA PHE A 64 -3.91 -3.24 8.13
C PHE A 64 -4.81 -4.15 8.94
N SER A 65 -5.07 -3.78 10.19
CA SER A 65 -5.84 -4.60 11.11
C SER A 65 -6.70 -3.71 12.00
N ASN A 66 -7.68 -4.34 12.66
CA ASN A 66 -8.54 -3.64 13.61
C ASN A 66 -8.87 -4.61 14.74
N TYR A 67 -8.44 -4.27 15.94
CA TYR A 67 -8.62 -5.12 17.12
C TYR A 67 -9.71 -4.60 18.07
N ASP A 68 -10.59 -3.74 17.59
CA ASP A 68 -11.69 -3.20 18.39
C ASP A 68 -12.75 -4.28 18.60
N ASP A 69 -12.83 -4.82 19.82
CA ASP A 69 -13.74 -5.91 20.16
C ASP A 69 -15.22 -5.49 20.11
N GLU A 70 -15.51 -4.20 20.08
CA GLU A 70 -16.87 -3.71 19.97
C GLU A 70 -17.42 -3.74 18.56
N LEU A 71 -16.55 -3.93 17.56
CA LEU A 71 -16.95 -3.99 16.16
C LEU A 71 -17.18 -5.42 15.72
N SER A 72 -18.18 -5.62 14.87
CA SER A 72 -18.40 -6.91 14.23
C SER A 72 -17.29 -7.20 13.21
N VAL A 73 -17.20 -8.45 12.77
CA VAL A 73 -16.24 -8.85 11.74
C VAL A 73 -16.45 -8.02 10.47
N ASP A 74 -17.71 -7.82 10.08
CA ASP A 74 -18.02 -7.05 8.88
C ASP A 74 -17.64 -5.57 9.04
N GLN A 75 -17.84 -4.99 10.21
CA GLN A 75 -17.44 -3.60 10.49
C GLN A 75 -15.92 -3.45 10.45
N LYS A 76 -15.19 -4.41 11.02
CA LYS A 76 -13.72 -4.42 10.96
C LYS A 76 -13.23 -4.50 9.52
N ALA A 77 -13.84 -5.38 8.73
CA ALA A 77 -13.48 -5.53 7.32
C ALA A 77 -13.71 -4.26 6.52
N GLU A 78 -14.80 -3.54 6.81
CA GLU A 78 -15.08 -2.24 6.18
C GLU A 78 -14.02 -1.21 6.53
N GLN A 79 -13.63 -1.12 7.80
CA GLN A 79 -12.62 -0.16 8.22
C GLN A 79 -11.24 -0.48 7.65
N ILE A 80 -10.86 -1.74 7.68
CA ILE A 80 -9.59 -2.19 7.11
C ILE A 80 -9.55 -1.87 5.62
N SER A 81 -10.65 -2.17 4.91
CA SER A 81 -10.74 -1.90 3.47
C SER A 81 -10.61 -0.40 3.17
N GLY A 82 -11.25 0.43 3.99
CA GLY A 82 -11.14 1.89 3.86
C GLY A 82 -9.71 2.39 4.06
N GLU A 83 -9.00 1.83 5.03
CA GLU A 83 -7.61 2.21 5.28
C GLU A 83 -6.70 1.80 4.10
N VAL A 84 -6.92 0.63 3.52
CA VAL A 84 -6.16 0.18 2.36
C VAL A 84 -6.40 1.13 1.18
N VAL A 85 -7.65 1.49 0.92
CA VAL A 85 -7.99 2.42 -0.16
C VAL A 85 -7.34 3.78 0.06
N THR A 86 -7.39 4.29 1.29
CA THR A 86 -6.77 5.58 1.63
C THR A 86 -5.26 5.54 1.39
N PHE A 87 -4.60 4.45 1.80
CA PHE A 87 -3.17 4.28 1.57
C PHE A 87 -2.86 4.26 0.07
N LEU A 88 -3.61 3.50 -0.70
CA LEU A 88 -3.38 3.39 -2.14
C LEU A 88 -3.65 4.70 -2.87
N ASP A 89 -4.67 5.46 -2.46
CA ASP A 89 -4.90 6.79 -3.01
C ASP A 89 -3.66 7.67 -2.85
N ALA A 90 -3.07 7.67 -1.67
CA ALA A 90 -1.87 8.45 -1.39
C ALA A 90 -0.67 7.92 -2.17
N LEU A 91 -0.50 6.60 -2.20
CA LEU A 91 0.60 5.96 -2.92
C LEU A 91 0.56 6.30 -4.41
N PHE A 92 -0.60 6.11 -5.05
CA PHE A 92 -0.74 6.34 -6.49
C PHE A 92 -0.68 7.83 -6.85
N ALA A 93 -0.86 8.71 -5.88
CA ALA A 93 -0.72 10.15 -6.06
C ALA A 93 0.71 10.65 -5.75
N ASP A 94 1.65 9.72 -5.57
CA ASP A 94 3.05 10.02 -5.24
C ASP A 94 3.23 10.76 -3.91
N ARG A 95 2.33 10.50 -2.96
CA ARG A 95 2.39 11.11 -1.64
C ARG A 95 2.95 10.18 -0.56
N ILE A 96 3.33 8.98 -0.93
CA ILE A 96 3.99 8.00 -0.05
C ILE A 96 5.41 7.83 -0.54
N VAL A 97 6.36 8.02 0.36
CA VAL A 97 7.78 7.83 0.07
C VAL A 97 8.19 6.45 0.56
N LEU A 98 8.89 5.73 -0.30
CA LEU A 98 9.36 4.37 -0.04
C LEU A 98 10.87 4.37 0.02
N TRP A 99 11.44 3.54 0.91
CA TRP A 99 12.90 3.42 1.03
C TRP A 99 13.29 2.02 1.48
N GLY A 100 14.59 1.71 1.35
CA GLY A 100 15.15 0.47 1.85
C GLY A 100 14.88 -0.72 0.95
N SER A 101 14.79 -1.89 1.56
CA SER A 101 14.51 -3.13 0.84
C SER A 101 13.96 -4.16 1.81
N HIS A 102 13.33 -5.21 1.29
CA HIS A 102 12.86 -6.33 2.13
C HIS A 102 14.02 -7.03 2.83
N LYS A 103 15.19 -7.03 2.21
CA LYS A 103 16.36 -7.73 2.74
C LYS A 103 17.04 -6.95 3.86
N GLN A 104 17.13 -5.64 3.73
CA GLN A 104 17.84 -4.77 4.67
C GLN A 104 16.92 -4.00 5.59
N GLY A 105 15.63 -4.21 5.45
CA GLY A 105 14.63 -3.41 6.14
C GLY A 105 14.29 -2.16 5.36
N GLY A 106 13.03 -1.90 5.21
CA GLY A 106 12.54 -0.75 4.50
C GLY A 106 11.35 -0.16 5.21
N GLY A 107 10.78 0.86 4.63
CA GLY A 107 9.60 1.49 5.19
C GLY A 107 8.97 2.48 4.24
N TRP A 108 7.98 3.17 4.75
CA TRP A 108 7.29 4.20 4.01
C TRP A 108 6.80 5.28 4.97
N CYS A 109 6.60 6.46 4.43
CA CYS A 109 5.97 7.55 5.18
C CYS A 109 5.27 8.48 4.19
N HIS A 110 4.41 9.34 4.72
CA HIS A 110 3.82 10.37 3.88
C HIS A 110 4.90 11.38 3.46
N LEU A 111 4.74 11.91 2.27
CA LEU A 111 5.68 12.87 1.70
C LEU A 111 5.92 14.05 2.64
N ASP A 112 4.89 14.48 3.35
CA ASP A 112 4.97 15.61 4.28
C ASP A 112 5.93 15.36 5.45
N HIS A 113 6.28 14.11 5.72
CA HIS A 113 7.12 13.71 6.84
C HIS A 113 8.47 13.11 6.41
N SER A 114 8.74 13.07 5.11
CA SER A 114 9.89 12.33 4.60
C SER A 114 11.24 12.96 4.96
N SER A 115 11.27 14.25 5.22
CA SER A 115 12.53 14.96 5.45
C SER A 115 13.11 14.74 6.83
N SER A 116 12.32 14.28 7.79
CA SER A 116 12.75 14.17 9.19
C SER A 116 13.13 12.76 9.60
N ALA A 117 12.79 11.75 8.83
CA ALA A 117 12.82 10.36 9.26
C ALA A 117 14.03 9.57 8.80
N HIS A 118 14.79 10.05 7.80
CA HIS A 118 15.82 9.23 7.15
C HIS A 118 17.03 10.04 6.79
N GLY A 119 18.17 9.37 6.80
CA GLY A 119 19.42 9.98 6.42
C GLY A 119 19.42 10.36 4.93
N PRO A 120 20.24 11.34 4.58
CA PRO A 120 20.32 11.82 3.20
C PRO A 120 20.88 10.78 2.22
N GLU A 121 21.51 9.74 2.73
CA GLU A 121 22.15 8.70 1.92
C GLU A 121 21.18 7.65 1.42
N GLN A 122 20.00 7.53 2.02
CA GLN A 122 19.03 6.55 1.59
C GLN A 122 18.31 7.04 0.34
N LYS A 123 18.32 6.20 -0.67
CA LYS A 123 17.59 6.48 -1.87
C LYS A 123 16.10 6.31 -1.62
N LYS A 124 15.32 7.28 -2.04
CA LYS A 124 13.88 7.33 -1.81
C LYS A 124 13.13 7.26 -3.13
N TYR A 125 11.96 6.67 -3.07
CA TYR A 125 11.10 6.48 -4.22
C TYR A 125 9.68 6.88 -3.88
N VAL A 126 8.94 7.28 -4.92
CA VAL A 126 7.47 7.35 -4.88
C VAL A 126 6.95 6.36 -5.91
N TRP A 127 5.64 6.19 -5.99
CA TRP A 127 5.07 5.17 -6.88
C TRP A 127 5.55 5.31 -8.33
N SER A 128 5.65 6.52 -8.83
CA SER A 128 6.04 6.78 -10.21
C SER A 128 7.55 6.65 -10.47
N GLY A 129 8.39 6.49 -9.46
CA GLY A 129 9.82 6.28 -9.64
C GLY A 129 10.67 6.94 -8.57
N PRO A 130 11.97 7.13 -8.83
CA PRO A 130 12.88 7.74 -7.86
C PRO A 130 12.44 9.16 -7.49
N LEU A 131 12.48 9.45 -6.20
CA LEU A 131 12.19 10.80 -5.72
C LEU A 131 13.38 11.70 -6.01
N SER A 132 13.16 12.72 -6.82
CA SER A 132 14.20 13.66 -7.20
C SER A 132 14.59 14.53 -6.02
N LYS A 133 15.88 14.89 -5.92
CA LYS A 133 16.33 15.88 -4.95
C LYS A 133 15.65 17.24 -5.16
N ASP A 134 15.23 17.51 -6.37
CA ASP A 134 14.56 18.75 -6.71
C ASP A 134 13.07 18.70 -6.42
N ALA A 135 12.52 17.52 -6.20
CA ALA A 135 11.13 17.36 -5.80
C ALA A 135 11.03 17.61 -4.30
N LYS A 136 11.01 18.84 -3.91
CA LYS A 136 10.94 19.23 -2.51
C LYS A 136 9.52 19.13 -2.00
N LEU A 137 9.43 18.89 -0.70
CA LEU A 137 8.15 18.91 -0.02
C LEU A 137 7.54 20.31 -0.14
N GLY A 138 6.31 20.36 -0.59
CA GLY A 138 5.62 21.62 -0.74
C GLY A 138 5.83 22.33 -2.07
N ASP A 139 6.62 21.76 -2.92
CA ASP A 139 6.80 22.31 -4.28
C ASP A 139 5.64 21.94 -5.18
#